data_2d563d25109f5e427bdeb4566a8838c9
#
_entry.id   2d563d25109f5e427bdeb4566a8838c9
#
_cell.length_a   1.000
_cell.length_b   1.000
_cell.length_c   1.000
_cell.angle_alpha   90.00
_cell.angle_beta   90.00
_cell.angle_gamma   90.00
#
_symmetry.space_group_name_H-M   'P 1'
#
loop_
_entity.id
_entity.type
_entity.pdbx_description
1 polymer ?
#
loop_
_entity_poly.entity_id
_entity_poly.type
_entity_poly.pdbx_seq_one_letter_code
_entity_poly.pdbx_strand_id
1 'polypeptide(L)'
;MKTLALIVLVAASTASAPAQPPAGQPPRSTASVNTQPRVDVLGMPRPIDMHDTVWIEDLTMMEVRDLLKAGKTTALILTGGIEENGPFLTTGKHNNVLRVMGNSIARALGNALVAPIVTLEPGNPERVRTPGTVFLSAETYRAVMTDMATSLKTQGFTHIVLLGDSGGNQRPMQEVADALNAKWHGDPSGARAYFIPEYYNYDEVEKFEQDALGIHEKMEGLHDDYYISALIAVHDPNGVRMPERVKAGKFTINGVPLAPIEKTVENGRRIAAFRTEKTVAAIRKAMSAAKATP
;
A
#
# COMPACT_ATOMS: atom_id res chain seq x y z
N MET A 1 32.94 53.70 -59.30
CA MET A 1 31.62 53.19 -59.68
C MET A 1 31.41 51.89 -58.91
N LYS A 2 30.62 51.90 -57.85
CA LYS A 2 30.29 50.71 -57.02
C LYS A 2 28.84 50.40 -57.21
N THR A 3 28.58 49.25 -57.83
CA THR A 3 27.23 48.76 -58.14
C THR A 3 26.67 48.10 -56.89
N LEU A 4 25.53 48.60 -56.39
CA LEU A 4 24.80 48.04 -55.22
C LEU A 4 23.80 47.01 -55.78
N ALA A 5 23.97 45.74 -55.37
CA ALA A 5 23.00 44.70 -55.71
C ALA A 5 21.94 44.63 -54.60
N LEU A 6 20.68 44.84 -54.99
CA LEU A 6 19.51 44.76 -54.15
C LEU A 6 19.06 43.31 -54.06
N ILE A 7 19.20 42.69 -52.85
CA ILE A 7 18.65 41.35 -52.61
C ILE A 7 17.21 41.48 -52.11
N VAL A 8 16.27 41.03 -52.93
CA VAL A 8 14.84 40.95 -52.55
C VAL A 8 14.64 39.61 -51.81
N LEU A 9 14.34 39.66 -50.53
CA LEU A 9 13.98 38.53 -49.71
C LEU A 9 12.47 38.25 -49.93
N VAL A 10 12.11 37.16 -50.61
CA VAL A 10 10.75 36.68 -50.73
C VAL A 10 10.48 35.82 -49.49
N ALA A 11 9.67 36.32 -48.57
CA ALA A 11 9.16 35.54 -47.46
C ALA A 11 8.06 34.57 -47.96
N ALA A 12 8.38 33.30 -48.03
CA ALA A 12 7.41 32.24 -48.26
C ALA A 12 6.58 31.99 -46.97
N SER A 13 5.36 32.43 -46.94
CA SER A 13 4.39 32.08 -45.89
C SER A 13 4.00 30.61 -46.07
N THR A 14 4.51 29.75 -45.22
CA THR A 14 3.98 28.38 -45.10
C THR A 14 2.69 28.43 -44.29
N ALA A 15 1.57 28.38 -44.98
CA ALA A 15 0.28 28.12 -44.34
C ALA A 15 0.29 26.71 -43.74
N SER A 16 0.31 26.63 -42.43
CA SER A 16 0.12 25.35 -41.71
C SER A 16 -1.29 24.86 -42.00
N ALA A 17 -1.41 23.68 -42.59
CA ALA A 17 -2.69 23.01 -42.71
C ALA A 17 -3.27 22.71 -41.32
N PRO A 18 -4.59 22.82 -41.11
CA PRO A 18 -5.19 22.48 -39.80
C PRO A 18 -4.95 20.99 -39.56
N ALA A 19 -4.47 20.69 -38.33
CA ALA A 19 -4.28 19.33 -37.88
C ALA A 19 -5.58 18.54 -37.97
N GLN A 20 -5.56 17.42 -38.69
CA GLN A 20 -6.71 16.49 -38.69
C GLN A 20 -6.98 16.01 -37.27
N PRO A 21 -8.26 16.01 -36.81
CA PRO A 21 -8.60 15.39 -35.54
C PRO A 21 -8.17 13.93 -35.54
N PRO A 22 -7.73 13.37 -34.39
CA PRO A 22 -7.32 11.97 -34.31
C PRO A 22 -8.47 11.08 -34.80
N ALA A 23 -8.11 10.08 -35.63
CA ALA A 23 -9.06 9.10 -36.18
C ALA A 23 -9.94 8.58 -35.04
N GLY A 24 -11.24 8.66 -35.22
CA GLY A 24 -12.22 8.34 -34.20
C GLY A 24 -11.92 6.96 -33.60
N GLN A 25 -11.91 6.89 -32.27
CA GLN A 25 -11.93 5.60 -31.58
C GLN A 25 -13.11 4.79 -32.17
N PRO A 26 -12.93 3.50 -32.47
CA PRO A 26 -14.04 2.67 -32.86
C PRO A 26 -15.16 2.83 -31.85
N PRO A 27 -16.43 2.92 -32.24
CA PRO A 27 -17.52 3.08 -31.30
C PRO A 27 -17.37 1.98 -30.24
N ARG A 28 -17.34 2.39 -28.96
CA ARG A 28 -17.37 1.42 -27.85
C ARG A 28 -18.55 0.52 -28.17
N SER A 29 -18.25 -0.77 -28.32
CA SER A 29 -19.29 -1.80 -28.42
C SER A 29 -20.35 -1.42 -27.39
N THR A 30 -21.55 -1.09 -27.85
CA THR A 30 -22.72 -0.98 -26.98
C THR A 30 -22.90 -2.39 -26.45
N ALA A 31 -22.26 -2.69 -25.30
CA ALA A 31 -22.51 -3.92 -24.59
C ALA A 31 -24.04 -4.02 -24.52
N SER A 32 -24.58 -5.11 -25.04
CA SER A 32 -26.01 -5.37 -25.03
C SER A 32 -26.51 -5.08 -23.62
N VAL A 33 -27.39 -4.08 -23.47
CA VAL A 33 -27.99 -3.77 -22.19
C VAL A 33 -28.65 -5.06 -21.75
N ASN A 34 -28.07 -5.72 -20.74
CA ASN A 34 -28.63 -6.95 -20.19
C ASN A 34 -29.99 -6.56 -19.61
N THR A 35 -31.06 -6.86 -20.35
CA THR A 35 -32.45 -6.55 -20.00
C THR A 35 -33.04 -7.53 -18.97
N GLN A 36 -32.24 -8.46 -18.46
CA GLN A 36 -32.72 -9.33 -17.38
C GLN A 36 -32.95 -8.50 -16.11
N PRO A 37 -34.03 -8.81 -15.35
CA PRO A 37 -34.30 -8.16 -14.07
C PRO A 37 -33.06 -8.29 -13.17
N ARG A 38 -32.52 -7.16 -12.73
CA ARG A 38 -31.42 -7.18 -11.77
C ARG A 38 -31.98 -7.58 -10.39
N VAL A 39 -31.46 -8.65 -9.83
CA VAL A 39 -31.75 -9.05 -8.46
C VAL A 39 -31.24 -7.93 -7.52
N ASP A 40 -32.05 -7.51 -6.58
CA ASP A 40 -31.62 -6.56 -5.53
C ASP A 40 -30.74 -7.27 -4.49
N VAL A 41 -29.48 -7.51 -4.88
CA VAL A 41 -28.51 -8.16 -4.00
C VAL A 41 -28.14 -7.30 -2.79
N LEU A 42 -28.39 -5.98 -2.82
CA LEU A 42 -28.13 -5.09 -1.69
C LEU A 42 -29.22 -5.19 -0.62
N GLY A 43 -30.46 -5.45 -1.01
CA GLY A 43 -31.60 -5.58 -0.11
C GLY A 43 -31.81 -6.99 0.45
N MET A 44 -31.36 -8.03 -0.26
CA MET A 44 -31.63 -9.41 0.16
C MET A 44 -30.74 -9.89 1.32
N PRO A 45 -31.21 -10.86 2.14
CA PRO A 45 -30.36 -11.52 3.13
C PRO A 45 -29.17 -12.24 2.50
N ARG A 46 -28.04 -12.26 3.21
CA ARG A 46 -26.87 -13.01 2.77
C ARG A 46 -27.17 -14.53 2.77
N PRO A 47 -26.92 -15.24 1.65
CA PRO A 47 -27.34 -16.63 1.52
C PRO A 47 -26.33 -17.66 2.05
N ILE A 48 -25.11 -17.24 2.41
CA ILE A 48 -24.03 -18.09 2.92
C ILE A 48 -23.45 -17.50 4.21
N ASP A 49 -22.76 -18.30 5.00
CA ASP A 49 -22.12 -17.84 6.23
C ASP A 49 -21.00 -16.83 5.98
N MET A 50 -20.74 -15.99 6.99
CA MET A 50 -19.68 -15.00 6.94
C MET A 50 -18.31 -15.68 6.93
N HIS A 51 -17.46 -15.32 5.99
CA HIS A 51 -16.06 -15.74 6.02
C HIS A 51 -15.28 -14.97 7.10
N ASP A 52 -14.51 -15.68 7.95
CA ASP A 52 -13.68 -15.05 8.98
C ASP A 52 -12.39 -14.46 8.38
N THR A 53 -12.51 -13.34 7.71
CA THR A 53 -11.39 -12.55 7.21
C THR A 53 -11.59 -11.07 7.48
N VAL A 54 -10.51 -10.31 7.46
CA VAL A 54 -10.54 -8.84 7.51
C VAL A 54 -10.19 -8.21 6.15
N TRP A 55 -9.87 -9.03 5.15
CA TRP A 55 -9.46 -8.58 3.82
C TRP A 55 -10.68 -8.39 2.92
N ILE A 56 -10.87 -7.16 2.41
CA ILE A 56 -12.02 -6.84 1.54
C ILE A 56 -12.01 -7.71 0.28
N GLU A 57 -10.83 -8.01 -0.25
CA GLU A 57 -10.67 -8.84 -1.47
C GLU A 57 -11.06 -10.31 -1.28
N ASP A 58 -11.12 -10.79 -0.04
CA ASP A 58 -11.52 -12.16 0.32
C ASP A 58 -12.99 -12.24 0.75
N LEU A 59 -13.71 -11.12 0.76
CA LEU A 59 -15.11 -11.01 1.15
C LEU A 59 -16.01 -10.85 -0.08
N THR A 60 -17.19 -11.45 -0.02
CA THR A 60 -18.26 -11.14 -0.98
C THR A 60 -18.83 -9.74 -0.73
N MET A 61 -19.43 -9.14 -1.73
CA MET A 61 -20.09 -7.83 -1.61
C MET A 61 -21.10 -7.78 -0.45
N MET A 62 -21.85 -8.87 -0.23
CA MET A 62 -22.84 -8.95 0.85
C MET A 62 -22.19 -9.03 2.23
N GLU A 63 -21.04 -9.68 2.35
CA GLU A 63 -20.28 -9.70 3.59
C GLU A 63 -19.73 -8.32 3.93
N VAL A 64 -19.15 -7.60 2.96
CA VAL A 64 -18.70 -6.22 3.18
C VAL A 64 -19.86 -5.31 3.58
N ARG A 65 -21.02 -5.40 2.90
CA ARG A 65 -22.24 -4.68 3.25
C ARG A 65 -22.65 -4.93 4.72
N ASP A 66 -22.67 -6.19 5.12
CA ASP A 66 -23.14 -6.58 6.46
C ASP A 66 -22.12 -6.16 7.54
N LEU A 67 -20.82 -6.23 7.24
CA LEU A 67 -19.77 -5.75 8.13
C LEU A 67 -19.82 -4.22 8.31
N LEU A 68 -20.07 -3.47 7.24
CA LEU A 68 -20.28 -2.01 7.33
C LEU A 68 -21.50 -1.69 8.20
N LYS A 69 -22.64 -2.39 8.01
CA LYS A 69 -23.83 -2.24 8.86
C LYS A 69 -23.57 -2.62 10.33
N ALA A 70 -22.66 -3.55 10.57
CA ALA A 70 -22.22 -3.93 11.92
C ALA A 70 -21.18 -2.97 12.54
N GLY A 71 -20.87 -1.86 11.87
CA GLY A 71 -19.97 -0.80 12.39
C GLY A 71 -18.49 -0.96 12.05
N LYS A 72 -18.12 -1.86 11.12
CA LYS A 72 -16.74 -1.90 10.61
C LYS A 72 -16.53 -0.80 9.57
N THR A 73 -16.37 0.41 10.05
CA THR A 73 -16.28 1.64 9.22
C THR A 73 -14.86 2.18 9.06
N THR A 74 -13.86 1.47 9.55
CA THR A 74 -12.44 1.79 9.35
C THR A 74 -11.89 0.96 8.19
N ALA A 75 -11.29 1.61 7.19
CA ALA A 75 -10.55 0.95 6.11
C ALA A 75 -9.06 1.19 6.27
N LEU A 76 -8.26 0.12 6.27
CA LEU A 76 -6.80 0.21 6.21
C LEU A 76 -6.37 0.12 4.75
N ILE A 77 -5.75 1.15 4.20
CA ILE A 77 -5.06 1.12 2.92
C ILE A 77 -3.58 0.92 3.22
N LEU A 78 -3.09 -0.26 2.88
CA LEU A 78 -1.71 -0.65 3.09
C LEU A 78 -0.92 -0.47 1.80
N THR A 79 0.29 0.07 1.88
CA THR A 79 1.15 0.25 0.73
C THR A 79 2.56 -0.27 1.01
N GLY A 80 3.02 -1.13 0.12
CA GLY A 80 4.32 -1.78 0.19
C GLY A 80 5.27 -1.26 -0.88
N GLY A 81 5.95 -2.17 -1.53
CA GLY A 81 6.87 -1.93 -2.63
C GLY A 81 7.37 -3.24 -3.21
N ILE A 82 7.85 -3.17 -4.44
CA ILE A 82 8.63 -4.21 -5.11
C ILE A 82 10.00 -3.62 -5.38
N GLU A 83 10.98 -4.03 -4.59
CA GLU A 83 12.33 -3.48 -4.66
C GLU A 83 13.40 -4.55 -4.48
N GLU A 84 14.62 -4.20 -4.86
CA GLU A 84 15.77 -5.06 -4.60
C GLU A 84 16.00 -5.22 -3.12
N ASN A 85 16.35 -6.45 -2.76
CA ASN A 85 16.81 -6.79 -1.43
C ASN A 85 18.10 -7.57 -1.57
N GLY A 86 18.87 -7.68 -0.51
CA GLY A 86 20.05 -8.51 -0.50
C GLY A 86 19.75 -9.90 -1.07
N PRO A 87 20.70 -10.72 -1.44
CA PRO A 87 20.50 -11.84 -2.38
C PRO A 87 19.54 -12.94 -1.90
N PHE A 88 18.92 -12.77 -0.73
CA PHE A 88 18.19 -13.83 -0.06
C PHE A 88 16.70 -13.58 0.13
N LEU A 89 16.23 -12.32 0.14
CA LEU A 89 14.82 -11.99 0.28
C LEU A 89 14.16 -11.78 -1.08
N THR A 90 12.90 -12.15 -1.16
CA THR A 90 12.09 -11.86 -2.34
C THR A 90 11.85 -10.36 -2.49
N THR A 91 11.75 -9.85 -3.72
CA THR A 91 11.55 -8.42 -4.02
C THR A 91 10.24 -7.86 -3.45
N GLY A 92 9.28 -8.71 -3.11
CA GLY A 92 8.00 -8.34 -2.48
C GLY A 92 8.03 -8.32 -0.95
N LYS A 93 9.18 -8.11 -0.30
CA LYS A 93 9.33 -8.15 1.17
C LYS A 93 8.26 -7.32 1.89
N HIS A 94 8.08 -6.07 1.50
CA HIS A 94 7.12 -5.16 2.11
C HIS A 94 5.67 -5.65 1.99
N ASN A 95 5.31 -6.19 0.83
CA ASN A 95 3.96 -6.73 0.62
C ASN A 95 3.69 -7.96 1.51
N ASN A 96 4.71 -8.81 1.72
CA ASN A 96 4.61 -9.97 2.61
C ASN A 96 4.47 -9.55 4.09
N VAL A 97 5.24 -8.55 4.53
CA VAL A 97 5.11 -7.94 5.86
C VAL A 97 3.70 -7.39 6.07
N LEU A 98 3.15 -6.68 5.08
CA LEU A 98 1.82 -6.09 5.16
C LEU A 98 0.70 -7.14 5.24
N ARG A 99 0.87 -8.34 4.72
CA ARG A 99 -0.09 -9.45 4.91
C ARG A 99 -0.21 -9.82 6.38
N VAL A 100 0.89 -9.87 7.11
CA VAL A 100 0.90 -10.13 8.57
C VAL A 100 0.32 -8.95 9.33
N MET A 101 0.86 -7.76 9.08
CA MET A 101 0.53 -6.57 9.85
C MET A 101 -0.92 -6.09 9.63
N GLY A 102 -1.41 -6.12 8.38
CA GLY A 102 -2.78 -5.74 8.05
C GLY A 102 -3.81 -6.60 8.78
N ASN A 103 -3.61 -7.93 8.76
CA ASN A 103 -4.48 -8.84 9.51
C ASN A 103 -4.45 -8.56 11.02
N SER A 104 -3.26 -8.41 11.59
CA SER A 104 -3.08 -8.20 13.03
C SER A 104 -3.68 -6.87 13.50
N ILE A 105 -3.41 -5.78 12.78
CA ILE A 105 -3.91 -4.44 13.11
C ILE A 105 -5.43 -4.37 12.98
N ALA A 106 -6.01 -4.88 11.88
CA ALA A 106 -7.45 -4.82 11.66
C ALA A 106 -8.23 -5.63 12.72
N ARG A 107 -7.73 -6.81 13.09
CA ARG A 107 -8.33 -7.62 14.15
C ARG A 107 -8.22 -6.94 15.51
N ALA A 108 -7.09 -6.33 15.84
CA ALA A 108 -6.87 -5.60 17.11
C ALA A 108 -7.69 -4.30 17.22
N LEU A 109 -7.97 -3.63 16.10
CA LEU A 109 -8.90 -2.48 16.06
C LEU A 109 -10.34 -2.93 16.30
N GLY A 110 -10.75 -4.09 15.77
CA GLY A 110 -12.08 -4.66 15.91
C GLY A 110 -13.12 -4.12 14.93
N ASN A 111 -12.99 -2.85 14.50
CA ASN A 111 -13.92 -2.17 13.59
C ASN A 111 -13.31 -1.89 12.22
N ALA A 112 -12.24 -2.58 11.84
CA ALA A 112 -11.50 -2.33 10.61
C ALA A 112 -11.60 -3.49 9.61
N LEU A 113 -11.52 -3.12 8.31
CA LEU A 113 -11.26 -4.01 7.19
C LEU A 113 -10.01 -3.52 6.44
N VAL A 114 -9.34 -4.43 5.75
CA VAL A 114 -8.14 -4.15 4.97
C VAL A 114 -8.49 -4.10 3.50
N ALA A 115 -8.19 -2.98 2.85
CA ALA A 115 -8.30 -2.84 1.40
C ALA A 115 -7.21 -3.65 0.67
N PRO A 116 -7.34 -3.93 -0.63
CA PRO A 116 -6.26 -4.52 -1.41
C PRO A 116 -4.96 -3.74 -1.23
N ILE A 117 -3.84 -4.44 -1.06
CA ILE A 117 -2.53 -3.81 -0.87
C ILE A 117 -2.12 -3.06 -2.15
N VAL A 118 -1.67 -1.81 -2.01
CA VAL A 118 -0.95 -1.10 -3.08
C VAL A 118 0.48 -1.64 -3.10
N THR A 119 0.74 -2.54 -4.02
CA THR A 119 1.95 -3.36 -4.02
C THR A 119 3.20 -2.66 -4.54
N LEU A 120 3.06 -1.47 -5.13
CA LEU A 120 4.15 -0.70 -5.73
C LEU A 120 4.32 0.63 -5.01
N GLU A 121 5.56 0.94 -4.68
CA GLU A 121 5.93 2.21 -4.04
C GLU A 121 6.21 3.33 -5.05
N PRO A 122 6.19 4.61 -4.62
CA PRO A 122 6.58 5.72 -5.47
C PRO A 122 8.10 5.79 -5.65
N GLY A 123 8.52 5.99 -6.89
CA GLY A 123 9.91 6.16 -7.27
C GLY A 123 10.03 6.80 -8.66
N ASN A 124 11.16 6.60 -9.31
CA ASN A 124 11.35 7.05 -10.68
C ASN A 124 11.44 5.85 -11.63
N PRO A 125 10.36 5.51 -12.37
CA PRO A 125 10.33 4.37 -13.28
C PRO A 125 11.39 4.43 -14.39
N GLU A 126 11.77 5.64 -14.83
CA GLU A 126 12.73 5.82 -15.91
C GLU A 126 14.19 5.67 -15.46
N ARG A 127 14.45 5.79 -14.15
CA ARG A 127 15.80 5.79 -13.57
C ARG A 127 16.14 4.49 -12.82
N VAL A 128 15.16 3.64 -12.55
CA VAL A 128 15.42 2.36 -11.89
C VAL A 128 16.34 1.49 -12.77
N ARG A 129 17.36 0.91 -12.16
CA ARG A 129 18.33 0.05 -12.85
C ARG A 129 18.49 -1.32 -12.18
N THR A 130 17.98 -1.45 -10.96
CA THR A 130 18.11 -2.67 -10.17
C THR A 130 17.05 -3.69 -10.64
N PRO A 131 17.46 -4.90 -11.03
CA PRO A 131 16.52 -5.92 -11.49
C PRO A 131 15.49 -6.27 -10.42
N GLY A 132 14.23 -6.39 -10.83
CA GLY A 132 13.12 -6.74 -9.94
C GLY A 132 12.48 -5.56 -9.21
N THR A 133 13.08 -4.36 -9.23
CA THR A 133 12.47 -3.15 -8.68
C THR A 133 11.45 -2.56 -9.65
N VAL A 134 10.25 -2.27 -9.15
CA VAL A 134 9.15 -1.70 -9.96
C VAL A 134 8.52 -0.53 -9.19
N PHE A 135 8.63 0.67 -9.76
CA PHE A 135 8.08 1.89 -9.17
C PHE A 135 6.84 2.39 -9.89
N LEU A 136 5.98 3.07 -9.15
CA LEU A 136 5.04 4.05 -9.69
C LEU A 136 5.70 5.44 -9.69
N SER A 137 5.33 6.32 -10.63
CA SER A 137 5.63 7.74 -10.43
C SER A 137 4.89 8.24 -9.18
N ALA A 138 5.45 9.25 -8.51
CA ALA A 138 4.80 9.82 -7.32
C ALA A 138 3.39 10.37 -7.61
N GLU A 139 3.15 10.85 -8.83
CA GLU A 139 1.83 11.31 -9.28
C GLU A 139 0.86 10.14 -9.39
N THR A 140 1.24 9.06 -10.09
CA THR A 140 0.41 7.85 -10.24
C THR A 140 0.11 7.22 -8.88
N TYR A 141 1.12 7.13 -8.00
CA TYR A 141 0.93 6.60 -6.66
C TYR A 141 -0.12 7.41 -5.87
N ARG A 142 -0.01 8.74 -5.84
CA ARG A 142 -1.00 9.59 -5.17
C ARG A 142 -2.39 9.47 -5.78
N ALA A 143 -2.50 9.33 -7.10
CA ALA A 143 -3.78 9.11 -7.77
C ALA A 143 -4.41 7.78 -7.33
N VAL A 144 -3.66 6.68 -7.33
CA VAL A 144 -4.14 5.36 -6.86
C VAL A 144 -4.64 5.43 -5.42
N MET A 145 -3.84 6.00 -4.51
CA MET A 145 -4.21 6.13 -3.10
C MET A 145 -5.47 6.99 -2.91
N THR A 146 -5.59 8.08 -3.66
CA THR A 146 -6.74 8.99 -3.62
C THR A 146 -8.02 8.31 -4.12
N ASP A 147 -7.94 7.56 -5.23
CA ASP A 147 -9.08 6.86 -5.81
C ASP A 147 -9.55 5.73 -4.90
N MET A 148 -8.64 4.96 -4.32
CA MET A 148 -8.97 3.91 -3.36
C MET A 148 -9.67 4.49 -2.12
N ALA A 149 -9.11 5.54 -1.52
CA ALA A 149 -9.69 6.20 -0.36
C ALA A 149 -11.08 6.78 -0.66
N THR A 150 -11.24 7.40 -1.83
CA THR A 150 -12.52 7.98 -2.28
C THR A 150 -13.56 6.89 -2.51
N SER A 151 -13.18 5.77 -3.13
CA SER A 151 -14.07 4.63 -3.37
C SER A 151 -14.56 4.01 -2.05
N LEU A 152 -13.67 3.83 -1.09
CA LEU A 152 -14.01 3.28 0.24
C LEU A 152 -14.93 4.24 1.01
N LYS A 153 -14.63 5.55 1.00
CA LYS A 153 -15.52 6.56 1.59
C LYS A 153 -16.92 6.51 0.99
N THR A 154 -17.04 6.41 -0.33
CA THR A 154 -18.32 6.35 -1.03
C THR A 154 -19.16 5.13 -0.63
N GLN A 155 -18.50 4.03 -0.23
CA GLN A 155 -19.15 2.81 0.25
C GLN A 155 -19.60 2.89 1.72
N GLY A 156 -19.18 3.93 2.48
CA GLY A 156 -19.57 4.14 3.88
C GLY A 156 -18.45 3.96 4.90
N PHE A 157 -17.20 3.77 4.49
CA PHE A 157 -16.07 3.85 5.41
C PHE A 157 -15.84 5.31 5.81
N THR A 158 -15.79 5.59 7.11
CA THR A 158 -15.60 6.94 7.66
C THR A 158 -14.21 7.21 8.16
N HIS A 159 -13.41 6.16 8.39
CA HIS A 159 -12.01 6.28 8.81
C HIS A 159 -11.13 5.57 7.78
N ILE A 160 -10.37 6.33 7.00
CA ILE A 160 -9.43 5.80 6.01
C ILE A 160 -8.01 5.94 6.56
N VAL A 161 -7.40 4.83 6.93
CA VAL A 161 -6.07 4.78 7.55
C VAL A 161 -5.03 4.36 6.52
N LEU A 162 -3.98 5.16 6.36
CA LEU A 162 -2.89 4.92 5.41
C LEU A 162 -1.66 4.45 6.16
N LEU A 163 -1.18 3.24 5.85
CA LEU A 163 0.00 2.61 6.45
C LEU A 163 0.98 2.18 5.36
N GLY A 164 2.23 2.62 5.43
CA GLY A 164 3.26 2.31 4.43
C GLY A 164 4.46 1.60 5.03
N ASP A 165 4.87 0.50 4.43
CA ASP A 165 5.99 -0.33 4.90
C ASP A 165 7.34 0.01 4.23
N SER A 166 7.36 0.85 3.20
CA SER A 166 8.57 1.40 2.56
C SER A 166 8.77 2.87 2.93
N GLY A 167 10.04 3.30 3.01
CA GLY A 167 10.39 4.71 3.21
C GLY A 167 9.86 5.64 2.13
N GLY A 168 9.82 5.17 0.88
CA GLY A 168 9.28 5.92 -0.26
C GLY A 168 7.79 6.26 -0.12
N ASN A 169 7.03 5.48 0.64
CA ASN A 169 5.60 5.69 0.83
C ASN A 169 5.26 6.88 1.75
N GLN A 170 6.13 7.23 2.70
CA GLN A 170 5.79 8.07 3.85
C GLN A 170 5.29 9.45 3.45
N ARG A 171 6.10 10.22 2.75
CA ARG A 171 5.75 11.59 2.33
C ARG A 171 4.53 11.65 1.40
N PRO A 172 4.44 10.83 0.33
CA PRO A 172 3.27 10.85 -0.55
C PRO A 172 1.97 10.46 0.16
N MET A 173 2.00 9.56 1.15
CA MET A 173 0.81 9.24 1.96
C MET A 173 0.35 10.42 2.81
N GLN A 174 1.26 11.16 3.44
CA GLN A 174 0.92 12.38 4.17
C GLN A 174 0.25 13.38 3.25
N GLU A 175 0.84 13.63 2.07
CA GLU A 175 0.29 14.54 1.07
C GLU A 175 -1.14 14.12 0.62
N VAL A 176 -1.38 12.81 0.45
CA VAL A 176 -2.72 12.28 0.12
C VAL A 176 -3.70 12.48 1.27
N ALA A 177 -3.30 12.18 2.51
CA ALA A 177 -4.17 12.36 3.67
C ALA A 177 -4.59 13.82 3.85
N ASP A 178 -3.64 14.75 3.71
CA ASP A 178 -3.91 16.18 3.81
C ASP A 178 -4.85 16.68 2.71
N ALA A 179 -4.61 16.27 1.47
CA ALA A 179 -5.46 16.64 0.33
C ALA A 179 -6.88 16.08 0.47
N LEU A 180 -7.03 14.84 0.91
CA LEU A 180 -8.33 14.22 1.15
C LEU A 180 -9.08 14.90 2.28
N ASN A 181 -8.42 15.22 3.39
CA ASN A 181 -9.04 15.91 4.51
C ASN A 181 -9.48 17.33 4.13
N ALA A 182 -8.70 18.05 3.33
CA ALA A 182 -9.12 19.35 2.79
C ALA A 182 -10.34 19.21 1.87
N LYS A 183 -10.37 18.20 1.00
CA LYS A 183 -11.48 17.91 0.08
C LYS A 183 -12.76 17.50 0.81
N TRP A 184 -12.63 16.74 1.90
CA TRP A 184 -13.77 16.21 2.67
C TRP A 184 -14.18 17.09 3.84
N HIS A 185 -13.57 18.27 3.99
CA HIS A 185 -13.94 19.21 5.03
C HIS A 185 -15.43 19.58 4.90
N GLY A 186 -16.18 19.45 6.00
CA GLY A 186 -17.63 19.69 6.01
C GLY A 186 -18.51 18.62 5.34
N ASP A 187 -17.92 17.50 4.90
CA ASP A 187 -18.71 16.39 4.35
C ASP A 187 -19.59 15.76 5.44
N PRO A 188 -20.92 15.57 5.18
CA PRO A 188 -21.86 15.04 6.17
C PRO A 188 -21.51 13.65 6.72
N SER A 189 -20.73 12.85 5.99
CA SER A 189 -20.28 11.53 6.46
C SER A 189 -19.29 11.63 7.62
N GLY A 190 -18.66 12.80 7.83
CA GLY A 190 -17.57 12.97 8.79
C GLY A 190 -16.31 12.17 8.46
N ALA A 191 -16.18 11.70 7.20
CA ALA A 191 -15.06 10.87 6.79
C ALA A 191 -13.73 11.62 6.86
N ARG A 192 -12.68 10.93 7.32
CA ARG A 192 -11.32 11.46 7.42
C ARG A 192 -10.28 10.42 6.98
N ALA A 193 -9.18 10.92 6.41
CA ALA A 193 -7.98 10.16 6.12
C ALA A 193 -6.92 10.39 7.21
N TYR A 194 -6.23 9.31 7.60
CA TYR A 194 -5.22 9.33 8.64
C TYR A 194 -3.94 8.69 8.10
N PHE A 195 -2.88 9.45 7.99
CA PHE A 195 -1.54 8.90 7.82
C PHE A 195 -0.94 8.61 9.20
N ILE A 196 -0.40 7.42 9.41
CA ILE A 196 0.12 6.95 10.70
C ILE A 196 1.63 6.65 10.55
N PRO A 197 2.50 7.63 10.76
CA PRO A 197 3.94 7.45 10.64
C PRO A 197 4.51 6.46 11.66
N GLU A 198 3.86 6.29 12.81
CA GLU A 198 4.27 5.36 13.86
C GLU A 198 4.25 3.90 13.40
N TYR A 199 3.59 3.58 12.30
CA TYR A 199 3.69 2.26 11.68
C TYR A 199 5.10 2.01 11.12
N TYR A 200 5.74 3.03 10.53
CA TYR A 200 7.08 2.98 9.97
C TYR A 200 8.13 3.41 11.03
N ASN A 201 8.17 2.67 12.15
CA ASN A 201 9.05 2.99 13.27
C ASN A 201 10.13 1.90 13.44
N TYR A 202 11.15 1.95 12.62
CA TYR A 202 12.25 0.99 12.63
C TYR A 202 13.03 1.02 13.95
N ASP A 203 13.35 2.19 14.47
CA ASP A 203 14.15 2.35 15.69
C ASP A 203 13.50 1.68 16.92
N GLU A 204 12.17 1.77 17.05
CA GLU A 204 11.46 1.09 18.14
C GLU A 204 11.43 -0.43 17.96
N VAL A 205 11.38 -0.90 16.72
CA VAL A 205 11.42 -2.34 16.41
C VAL A 205 12.80 -2.89 16.72
N GLU A 206 13.87 -2.23 16.29
CA GLU A 206 15.25 -2.61 16.60
C GLU A 206 15.49 -2.63 18.13
N LYS A 207 15.02 -1.59 18.83
CA LYS A 207 15.09 -1.56 20.29
C LYS A 207 14.33 -2.74 20.92
N PHE A 208 13.16 -3.09 20.43
CA PHE A 208 12.40 -4.25 20.90
C PHE A 208 13.15 -5.56 20.65
N GLU A 209 13.82 -5.71 19.51
CA GLU A 209 14.66 -6.86 19.19
C GLU A 209 15.79 -7.00 20.19
N GLN A 210 16.48 -5.90 20.49
CA GLN A 210 17.59 -5.89 21.45
C GLN A 210 17.11 -6.19 22.88
N ASP A 211 16.12 -5.45 23.37
CA ASP A 211 15.70 -5.49 24.77
C ASP A 211 14.87 -6.73 25.12
N ALA A 212 13.99 -7.17 24.19
CA ALA A 212 13.03 -8.22 24.48
C ALA A 212 13.36 -9.57 23.84
N LEU A 213 14.12 -9.57 22.74
CA LEU A 213 14.48 -10.81 22.02
C LEU A 213 15.97 -11.17 22.17
N GLY A 214 16.81 -10.24 22.64
CA GLY A 214 18.25 -10.41 22.73
C GLY A 214 18.93 -10.48 21.35
N ILE A 215 18.31 -9.86 20.33
CA ILE A 215 18.81 -9.86 18.97
C ILE A 215 19.59 -8.58 18.74
N HIS A 216 20.85 -8.72 18.32
CA HIS A 216 21.75 -7.62 18.00
C HIS A 216 22.28 -7.79 16.60
N GLU A 217 21.79 -7.01 15.66
CA GLU A 217 22.21 -7.06 14.28
C GLU A 217 23.53 -6.30 14.05
N LYS A 218 24.34 -6.81 13.14
CA LYS A 218 25.55 -6.14 12.61
C LYS A 218 25.35 -5.98 11.11
N MET A 219 24.99 -4.77 10.70
CA MET A 219 24.65 -4.47 9.32
C MET A 219 25.70 -4.99 8.33
N GLU A 220 25.29 -5.85 7.41
CA GLU A 220 26.10 -6.42 6.32
C GLU A 220 26.04 -5.56 5.06
N GLY A 221 25.24 -4.48 5.06
CA GLY A 221 25.06 -3.58 3.92
C GLY A 221 24.16 -4.18 2.82
N LEU A 222 23.45 -5.23 3.15
CA LEU A 222 22.45 -5.84 2.28
C LEU A 222 21.09 -5.23 2.62
N HIS A 223 20.34 -4.68 1.84
CA HIS A 223 19.06 -4.00 2.09
C HIS A 223 17.99 -4.96 2.68
N ASP A 224 18.30 -5.57 3.82
CA ASP A 224 17.45 -6.48 4.57
C ASP A 224 17.81 -6.51 6.06
N ASP A 225 16.83 -6.88 6.92
CA ASP A 225 16.92 -6.91 8.38
C ASP A 225 16.30 -8.19 8.94
N TYR A 226 16.67 -8.54 10.19
CA TYR A 226 16.14 -9.73 10.84
C TYR A 226 14.63 -9.65 11.03
N TYR A 227 14.11 -8.52 11.53
CA TYR A 227 12.66 -8.40 11.78
C TYR A 227 11.82 -8.53 10.52
N ILE A 228 12.29 -7.98 9.38
CA ILE A 228 11.63 -8.14 8.08
C ILE A 228 11.63 -9.61 7.68
N SER A 229 12.77 -10.28 7.77
CA SER A 229 12.89 -11.73 7.50
C SER A 229 11.97 -12.55 8.41
N ALA A 230 11.88 -12.19 9.68
CA ALA A 230 11.02 -12.87 10.65
C ALA A 230 9.52 -12.67 10.34
N LEU A 231 9.10 -11.46 9.97
CA LEU A 231 7.71 -11.18 9.57
C LEU A 231 7.34 -11.87 8.25
N ILE A 232 8.25 -11.89 7.28
CA ILE A 232 8.05 -12.65 6.03
C ILE A 232 7.86 -14.13 6.35
N ALA A 233 8.70 -14.70 7.23
CA ALA A 233 8.61 -16.10 7.62
C ALA A 233 7.30 -16.45 8.34
N VAL A 234 6.66 -15.50 9.03
CA VAL A 234 5.33 -15.67 9.60
C VAL A 234 4.27 -15.79 8.50
N HIS A 235 4.39 -15.04 7.43
CA HIS A 235 3.47 -15.08 6.29
C HIS A 235 3.72 -16.32 5.42
N ASP A 236 4.95 -16.46 4.95
CA ASP A 236 5.41 -17.57 4.10
C ASP A 236 6.91 -17.81 4.33
N PRO A 237 7.29 -18.92 5.01
CA PRO A 237 8.69 -19.25 5.22
C PRO A 237 9.50 -19.39 3.92
N ASN A 238 8.86 -19.66 2.77
CA ASN A 238 9.55 -19.70 1.49
C ASN A 238 10.01 -18.32 1.01
N GLY A 239 9.41 -17.24 1.51
CA GLY A 239 9.80 -15.87 1.20
C GLY A 239 11.23 -15.51 1.64
N VAL A 240 11.77 -16.23 2.62
CA VAL A 240 13.15 -16.08 3.12
C VAL A 240 14.11 -17.15 2.59
N ARG A 241 13.66 -18.05 1.71
CA ARG A 241 14.48 -19.07 1.04
C ARG A 241 15.30 -19.95 2.00
N MET A 242 14.74 -20.34 3.15
CA MET A 242 15.51 -21.07 4.18
C MET A 242 16.15 -22.37 3.71
N PRO A 243 15.46 -23.26 2.96
CA PRO A 243 16.09 -24.50 2.48
C PRO A 243 17.34 -24.23 1.61
N GLU A 244 17.24 -23.27 0.70
CA GLU A 244 18.32 -22.89 -0.20
C GLU A 244 19.46 -22.22 0.56
N ARG A 245 19.13 -21.35 1.54
CA ARG A 245 20.12 -20.67 2.40
C ARG A 245 20.89 -21.66 3.26
N VAL A 246 20.21 -22.61 3.88
CA VAL A 246 20.86 -23.67 4.68
C VAL A 246 21.80 -24.51 3.80
N LYS A 247 21.34 -24.93 2.62
CA LYS A 247 22.17 -25.68 1.66
C LYS A 247 23.40 -24.88 1.22
N ALA A 248 23.30 -23.57 1.10
CA ALA A 248 24.39 -22.68 0.71
C ALA A 248 25.28 -22.22 1.89
N GLY A 249 24.96 -22.61 3.13
CA GLY A 249 25.64 -22.09 4.32
C GLY A 249 25.42 -20.59 4.58
N LYS A 250 24.28 -20.02 4.10
CA LYS A 250 23.93 -18.59 4.15
C LYS A 250 22.68 -18.33 4.98
N PHE A 251 22.58 -18.93 6.14
CA PHE A 251 21.39 -18.93 6.99
C PHE A 251 21.39 -17.81 8.06
N THR A 252 22.27 -16.84 7.94
CA THR A 252 22.31 -15.63 8.80
C THR A 252 21.89 -14.38 8.03
N ILE A 253 21.40 -13.38 8.76
CA ILE A 253 21.17 -12.02 8.27
C ILE A 253 21.76 -11.06 9.31
N ASN A 254 22.59 -10.13 8.88
CA ASN A 254 23.27 -9.18 9.77
C ASN A 254 23.94 -9.86 10.98
N GLY A 255 24.52 -11.05 10.75
CA GLY A 255 25.14 -11.87 11.77
C GLY A 255 24.16 -12.65 12.68
N VAL A 256 22.85 -12.53 12.50
CA VAL A 256 21.83 -13.21 13.29
C VAL A 256 21.35 -14.48 12.58
N PRO A 257 21.32 -15.66 13.24
CA PRO A 257 20.80 -16.88 12.64
C PRO A 257 19.28 -16.81 12.38
N LEU A 258 18.87 -17.21 11.18
CA LEU A 258 17.46 -17.44 10.83
C LEU A 258 17.05 -18.92 11.02
N ALA A 259 18.01 -19.80 11.23
CA ALA A 259 17.75 -21.21 11.52
C ALA A 259 17.87 -21.46 13.04
N PRO A 260 16.98 -22.29 13.64
CA PRO A 260 15.86 -22.95 12.97
C PRO A 260 14.73 -21.97 12.64
N ILE A 261 14.04 -22.20 11.52
CA ILE A 261 13.02 -21.26 11.02
C ILE A 261 11.85 -21.09 11.99
N GLU A 262 11.52 -22.11 12.77
CA GLU A 262 10.45 -22.08 13.78
C GLU A 262 10.72 -21.01 14.84
N LYS A 263 11.99 -20.83 15.24
CA LYS A 263 12.38 -19.77 16.18
C LYS A 263 12.25 -18.38 15.56
N THR A 264 12.64 -18.26 14.30
CA THR A 264 12.45 -17.00 13.55
C THR A 264 10.98 -16.65 13.39
N VAL A 265 10.12 -17.63 13.10
CA VAL A 265 8.66 -17.43 13.05
C VAL A 265 8.08 -17.03 14.42
N GLU A 266 8.54 -17.66 15.51
CA GLU A 266 8.15 -17.27 16.88
C GLU A 266 8.51 -15.82 17.18
N ASN A 267 9.74 -15.41 16.90
CA ASN A 267 10.19 -14.03 17.05
C ASN A 267 9.39 -13.08 16.16
N GLY A 268 9.14 -13.45 14.91
CA GLY A 268 8.30 -12.67 13.99
C GLY A 268 6.89 -12.42 14.52
N ARG A 269 6.27 -13.42 15.18
CA ARG A 269 4.97 -13.22 15.84
C ARG A 269 5.05 -12.24 17.01
N ARG A 270 6.12 -12.27 17.78
CA ARG A 270 6.35 -11.30 18.89
C ARG A 270 6.56 -9.89 18.35
N ILE A 271 7.34 -9.73 17.29
CA ILE A 271 7.54 -8.46 16.58
C ILE A 271 6.21 -7.95 16.01
N ALA A 272 5.43 -8.81 15.36
CA ALA A 272 4.11 -8.46 14.84
C ALA A 272 3.18 -7.96 15.95
N ALA A 273 3.15 -8.62 17.10
CA ALA A 273 2.35 -8.21 18.26
C ALA A 273 2.78 -6.81 18.77
N PHE A 274 4.08 -6.58 18.94
CA PHE A 274 4.63 -5.28 19.35
C PHE A 274 4.26 -4.17 18.38
N ARG A 275 4.53 -4.36 17.08
CA ARG A 275 4.17 -3.37 16.03
C ARG A 275 2.66 -3.11 15.97
N THR A 276 1.85 -4.15 16.14
CA THR A 276 0.39 -4.03 16.17
C THR A 276 -0.07 -3.15 17.34
N GLU A 277 0.42 -3.39 18.55
CA GLU A 277 0.10 -2.59 19.74
C GLU A 277 0.39 -1.11 19.50
N LYS A 278 1.60 -0.79 19.06
CA LYS A 278 2.04 0.59 18.77
C LYS A 278 1.18 1.25 17.70
N THR A 279 0.95 0.57 16.58
CA THR A 279 0.18 1.11 15.47
C THR A 279 -1.29 1.34 15.85
N VAL A 280 -1.91 0.40 16.55
CA VAL A 280 -3.31 0.54 17.01
C VAL A 280 -3.45 1.69 18.00
N ALA A 281 -2.48 1.87 18.92
CA ALA A 281 -2.48 3.01 19.82
C ALA A 281 -2.39 4.34 19.07
N ALA A 282 -1.52 4.45 18.07
CA ALA A 282 -1.38 5.63 17.22
C ALA A 282 -2.66 5.92 16.41
N ILE A 283 -3.26 4.89 15.78
CA ILE A 283 -4.53 5.03 15.05
C ILE A 283 -5.63 5.55 15.98
N ARG A 284 -5.82 4.95 17.14
CA ARG A 284 -6.85 5.37 18.12
C ARG A 284 -6.62 6.80 18.60
N LYS A 285 -5.37 7.19 18.84
CA LYS A 285 -4.99 8.57 19.21
C LYS A 285 -5.35 9.55 18.10
N ALA A 286 -4.99 9.26 16.84
CA ALA A 286 -5.30 10.12 15.69
C ALA A 286 -6.81 10.28 15.49
N MET A 287 -7.58 9.19 15.58
CA MET A 287 -9.04 9.21 15.44
C MET A 287 -9.71 9.99 16.58
N SER A 288 -9.18 9.91 17.81
CA SER A 288 -9.70 10.66 18.98
C SER A 288 -9.41 12.15 18.86
N ALA A 289 -8.20 12.53 18.42
CA ALA A 289 -7.84 13.93 18.20
C ALA A 289 -8.72 14.59 17.14
N ALA A 290 -9.05 13.86 16.07
CA ALA A 290 -9.92 14.36 15.01
C ALA A 290 -11.38 14.61 15.45
N LYS A 291 -11.86 13.91 16.48
CA LYS A 291 -13.20 14.15 17.05
C LYS A 291 -13.25 15.39 17.95
N ALA A 292 -12.11 15.81 18.48
CA ALA A 292 -12.02 16.97 19.39
C ALA A 292 -11.85 18.29 18.63
N THR A 293 -11.59 18.26 17.33
CA THR A 293 -11.46 19.47 16.50
C THR A 293 -12.78 19.67 15.75
N PRO A 294 -13.52 20.78 16.05
CA PRO A 294 -14.82 21.07 15.44
C PRO A 294 -14.76 21.31 13.93
#